data_3bdb0e4792e98271e1b8d71f236d7ab1
#
_entry.id   3bdb0e4792e98271e1b8d71f236d7ab1
#
_cell.length_a   1.000
_cell.length_b   1.000
_cell.length_c   1.000
_cell.angle_alpha   90.00
_cell.angle_beta   90.00
_cell.angle_gamma   90.00
#
_symmetry.space_group_name_H-M   'P 1'
#
loop_
_entity.id
_entity.type
_entity.pdbx_description
1 polymer ?
#
loop_
_entity_poly.entity_id
_entity_poly.type
_entity_poly.pdbx_seq_one_letter_code
_entity_poly.pdbx_strand_id
1 'polypeptide(L)'
;MTKLTLSQLSLLSLIATITVQAREPVSFDRDIRQILTNHCYQCHGPDENHREAGLRLDNFSDATALREGAAAISPGKPGESLIIARIKNDDDDLRMPPPTLKKDLTDQQIRLLERWVSEGAEYEEHWAFTAPIRPQIPLADKAQWGNNHVDRFTYQKMRLHGLEPNQSADKEILIRRLTLDLTGIPPTTDEIDSFLLDQTPNAYAKLVDRLLESPRYGERMAVDWMDAARYGDSSVFHADGPRDMWAWRDWVIRSFNQNKSYKDFTIEQLAGDLIPNATVDQLVASGFNRNHG
;
A
#
# COMPACT_ATOMS: atom_id res chain seq x y z
N MET A 1 -24.92 10.68 -79.48
CA MET A 1 -25.75 10.17 -78.34
C MET A 1 -24.78 9.88 -77.17
N THR A 2 -24.57 10.85 -76.33
CA THR A 2 -23.54 10.84 -75.27
C THR A 2 -24.26 10.64 -73.95
N LYS A 3 -23.98 9.51 -73.24
CA LYS A 3 -24.48 9.28 -71.90
C LYS A 3 -23.49 9.82 -70.87
N LEU A 4 -23.91 10.79 -70.09
CA LEU A 4 -23.22 11.24 -68.89
C LEU A 4 -23.40 10.17 -67.79
N THR A 5 -22.29 9.79 -67.15
CA THR A 5 -22.30 9.01 -65.91
C THR A 5 -22.03 9.99 -64.76
N LEU A 6 -22.97 10.05 -63.82
CA LEU A 6 -22.82 10.77 -62.54
C LEU A 6 -21.77 10.08 -61.68
N SER A 7 -20.72 10.83 -61.34
CA SER A 7 -19.78 10.47 -60.30
C SER A 7 -20.42 10.71 -58.94
N GLN A 8 -20.59 9.66 -58.12
CA GLN A 8 -21.02 9.78 -56.74
C GLN A 8 -19.81 10.15 -55.87
N LEU A 9 -19.78 11.40 -55.40
CA LEU A 9 -18.89 11.82 -54.30
C LEU A 9 -19.47 11.23 -53.00
N SER A 10 -18.81 10.21 -52.49
CA SER A 10 -19.04 9.74 -51.10
C SER A 10 -18.24 10.63 -50.18
N LEU A 11 -18.92 11.51 -49.47
CA LEU A 11 -18.36 12.29 -48.36
C LEU A 11 -18.24 11.35 -47.13
N LEU A 12 -17.06 10.80 -46.88
CA LEU A 12 -16.78 10.10 -45.63
C LEU A 12 -16.61 11.18 -44.52
N SER A 13 -17.64 11.40 -43.73
CA SER A 13 -17.56 12.14 -42.48
C SER A 13 -16.75 11.32 -41.46
N LEU A 14 -15.50 11.71 -41.28
CA LEU A 14 -14.64 11.18 -40.19
C LEU A 14 -15.12 11.81 -38.86
N ILE A 15 -16.01 11.15 -38.17
CA ILE A 15 -16.38 11.53 -36.79
C ILE A 15 -15.23 11.08 -35.91
N ALA A 16 -14.33 12.00 -35.60
CA ALA A 16 -13.33 11.84 -34.55
C ALA A 16 -14.09 11.79 -33.21
N THR A 17 -14.34 10.62 -32.69
CA THR A 17 -14.79 10.44 -31.30
C THR A 17 -13.64 10.84 -30.39
N ILE A 18 -13.67 12.09 -29.91
CA ILE A 18 -12.83 12.51 -28.78
C ILE A 18 -13.35 11.77 -27.57
N THR A 19 -12.70 10.66 -27.24
CA THR A 19 -12.87 10.02 -25.93
C THR A 19 -12.34 10.98 -24.87
N VAL A 20 -13.24 11.79 -24.30
CA VAL A 20 -12.93 12.53 -23.06
C VAL A 20 -12.71 11.45 -22.00
N GLN A 21 -11.46 11.14 -21.76
CA GLN A 21 -11.07 10.27 -20.66
C GLN A 21 -11.48 11.00 -19.38
N ALA A 22 -12.53 10.53 -18.72
CA ALA A 22 -12.98 11.10 -17.46
C ALA A 22 -11.78 11.09 -16.49
N ARG A 23 -11.34 12.27 -16.11
CA ARG A 23 -10.22 12.42 -15.19
C ARG A 23 -10.69 11.90 -13.84
N GLU A 24 -9.96 10.93 -13.27
CA GLU A 24 -10.30 10.40 -11.95
C GLU A 24 -10.46 11.54 -10.92
N PRO A 25 -11.45 11.47 -10.03
CA PRO A 25 -11.61 12.45 -8.96
C PRO A 25 -10.37 12.46 -8.05
N VAL A 26 -10.13 13.60 -7.43
CA VAL A 26 -9.02 13.75 -6.49
C VAL A 26 -9.35 12.98 -5.21
N SER A 27 -8.51 12.01 -4.87
CA SER A 27 -8.62 11.28 -3.60
C SER A 27 -7.86 12.01 -2.50
N PHE A 28 -8.51 12.19 -1.36
CA PHE A 28 -7.88 12.83 -0.22
C PHE A 28 -6.66 12.05 0.27
N ASP A 29 -6.78 10.74 0.43
CA ASP A 29 -5.70 9.89 0.96
C ASP A 29 -4.51 9.81 0.01
N ARG A 30 -4.78 9.61 -1.29
CA ARG A 30 -3.73 9.43 -2.30
C ARG A 30 -3.03 10.73 -2.66
N ASP A 31 -3.81 11.82 -2.82
CA ASP A 31 -3.35 13.02 -3.50
C ASP A 31 -3.17 14.21 -2.57
N ILE A 32 -3.99 14.34 -1.52
CA ILE A 32 -4.09 15.55 -0.69
C ILE A 32 -3.45 15.38 0.68
N ARG A 33 -3.71 14.26 1.36
CA ARG A 33 -3.23 14.02 2.74
C ARG A 33 -1.73 14.24 2.87
N GLN A 34 -0.94 13.76 1.91
CA GLN A 34 0.51 13.94 1.95
C GLN A 34 0.93 15.40 1.81
N ILE A 35 0.22 16.18 0.98
CA ILE A 35 0.49 17.62 0.84
C ILE A 35 0.21 18.34 2.16
N LEU A 36 -0.95 18.11 2.76
CA LEU A 36 -1.33 18.73 4.03
C LEU A 36 -0.39 18.30 5.16
N THR A 37 -0.01 17.03 5.23
CA THR A 37 0.92 16.51 6.24
C THR A 37 2.28 17.19 6.16
N ASN A 38 2.83 17.34 4.97
CA ASN A 38 4.18 17.87 4.79
C ASN A 38 4.24 19.39 4.96
N HIS A 39 3.17 20.11 4.62
CA HIS A 39 3.20 21.57 4.52
C HIS A 39 2.33 22.28 5.56
N CYS A 40 1.30 21.62 6.13
CA CYS A 40 0.27 22.29 6.93
C CYS A 40 0.12 21.73 8.35
N TYR A 41 0.16 20.38 8.54
CA TYR A 41 -0.20 19.74 9.81
C TYR A 41 0.76 20.03 10.96
N GLN A 42 1.95 20.51 10.69
CA GLN A 42 2.85 20.95 11.77
C GLN A 42 2.22 22.06 12.63
N CYS A 43 1.48 22.99 11.98
CA CYS A 43 0.81 24.12 12.66
C CYS A 43 -0.72 24.00 12.65
N HIS A 44 -1.32 23.19 11.75
CA HIS A 44 -2.76 23.05 11.60
C HIS A 44 -3.18 21.55 11.63
N GLY A 45 -2.55 20.78 12.48
CA GLY A 45 -2.77 19.35 12.66
C GLY A 45 -3.33 18.97 14.03
N PRO A 46 -3.25 17.67 14.39
CA PRO A 46 -3.81 17.13 15.63
C PRO A 46 -3.07 17.61 16.90
N ASP A 47 -1.80 18.00 16.81
CA ASP A 47 -1.00 18.40 17.97
C ASP A 47 -1.46 19.75 18.52
N GLU A 48 -2.03 19.73 19.72
CA GLU A 48 -2.55 20.94 20.39
C GLU A 48 -1.46 21.91 20.81
N ASN A 49 -0.26 21.42 21.09
CA ASN A 49 0.84 22.27 21.59
C ASN A 49 1.45 23.14 20.49
N HIS A 50 1.31 22.72 19.23
CA HIS A 50 1.84 23.44 18.06
C HIS A 50 0.76 24.00 17.14
N ARG A 51 -0.51 23.94 17.60
CA ARG A 51 -1.65 24.36 16.76
C ARG A 51 -1.80 25.88 16.72
N GLU A 52 -1.68 26.44 15.53
CA GLU A 52 -1.85 27.86 15.28
C GLU A 52 -3.32 28.19 14.92
N ALA A 53 -3.79 29.36 15.35
CA ALA A 53 -5.14 29.87 15.12
C ALA A 53 -6.28 28.89 15.51
N GLY A 54 -6.01 27.87 16.33
CA GLY A 54 -6.94 26.84 16.70
C GLY A 54 -7.49 26.02 15.51
N LEU A 55 -6.87 26.09 14.33
CA LEU A 55 -7.32 25.46 13.10
C LEU A 55 -6.78 24.04 12.95
N ARG A 56 -7.66 23.10 12.58
CA ARG A 56 -7.33 21.72 12.21
C ARG A 56 -7.68 21.47 10.74
N LEU A 57 -6.67 21.24 9.92
CA LEU A 57 -6.86 20.84 8.52
C LEU A 57 -6.86 19.31 8.33
N ASP A 58 -6.66 18.55 9.39
CA ASP A 58 -6.77 17.09 9.42
C ASP A 58 -8.21 16.61 9.75
N ASN A 59 -9.12 17.54 10.04
CA ASN A 59 -10.49 17.25 10.41
C ASN A 59 -11.46 18.08 9.57
N PHE A 60 -12.39 17.41 8.87
CA PHE A 60 -13.34 18.06 7.97
C PHE A 60 -14.20 19.12 8.66
N SER A 61 -14.80 18.78 9.82
CA SER A 61 -15.72 19.69 10.51
C SER A 61 -15.02 20.96 11.00
N ASP A 62 -13.75 20.85 11.40
CA ASP A 62 -12.95 21.96 11.86
C ASP A 62 -12.48 22.83 10.67
N ALA A 63 -11.99 22.20 9.61
CA ALA A 63 -11.51 22.89 8.40
C ALA A 63 -12.64 23.68 7.68
N THR A 64 -13.88 23.21 7.78
CA THR A 64 -15.05 23.84 7.13
C THR A 64 -15.85 24.75 8.07
N ALA A 65 -15.49 24.80 9.36
CA ALA A 65 -16.14 25.69 10.30
C ALA A 65 -15.87 27.17 9.96
N LEU A 66 -16.90 28.01 10.09
CA LEU A 66 -16.76 29.46 9.92
C LEU A 66 -16.01 30.05 11.13
N ARG A 67 -14.91 30.75 10.84
CA ARG A 67 -14.15 31.55 11.78
C ARG A 67 -14.10 32.99 11.28
N GLU A 68 -14.58 33.92 12.05
CA GLU A 68 -14.64 35.35 11.66
C GLU A 68 -15.29 35.59 10.29
N GLY A 69 -16.27 34.77 9.93
CA GLY A 69 -17.06 34.92 8.70
C GLY A 69 -16.49 34.15 7.48
N ALA A 70 -15.36 33.48 7.61
CA ALA A 70 -14.78 32.67 6.53
C ALA A 70 -14.38 31.26 7.03
N ALA A 71 -14.38 30.28 6.13
CA ALA A 71 -13.89 28.94 6.40
C ALA A 71 -12.48 28.73 5.83
N ALA A 72 -11.69 27.89 6.48
CA ALA A 72 -10.40 27.49 5.89
C ALA A 72 -10.63 26.74 4.57
N ILE A 73 -11.65 25.90 4.51
CA ILE A 73 -12.07 25.17 3.31
C ILE A 73 -13.59 25.37 3.14
N SER A 74 -13.99 25.88 1.99
CA SER A 74 -15.39 25.97 1.56
C SER A 74 -15.62 24.94 0.44
N PRO A 75 -16.21 23.75 0.73
CA PRO A 75 -16.41 22.71 -0.25
C PRO A 75 -17.10 23.17 -1.53
N GLY A 76 -16.54 22.81 -2.70
CA GLY A 76 -17.02 23.24 -4.01
C GLY A 76 -16.67 24.69 -4.40
N LYS A 77 -16.05 25.49 -3.50
CA LYS A 77 -15.82 26.91 -3.69
C LYS A 77 -14.38 27.32 -3.39
N PRO A 78 -13.44 27.02 -4.26
CA PRO A 78 -12.02 27.37 -4.04
C PRO A 78 -11.80 28.89 -3.86
N GLY A 79 -12.57 29.75 -4.54
CA GLY A 79 -12.48 31.20 -4.41
C GLY A 79 -12.96 31.76 -3.06
N GLU A 80 -13.75 31.00 -2.29
CA GLU A 80 -14.21 31.35 -0.94
C GLU A 80 -13.40 30.62 0.15
N SER A 81 -12.40 29.82 -0.21
CA SER A 81 -11.60 29.01 0.71
C SER A 81 -10.33 29.74 1.12
N LEU A 82 -10.16 30.01 2.42
CA LEU A 82 -8.97 30.72 2.91
C LEU A 82 -7.68 29.96 2.63
N ILE A 83 -7.67 28.63 2.63
CA ILE A 83 -6.48 27.85 2.30
C ILE A 83 -5.96 28.19 0.91
N ILE A 84 -6.84 28.33 -0.07
CA ILE A 84 -6.46 28.66 -1.45
C ILE A 84 -5.96 30.12 -1.55
N ALA A 85 -6.62 31.04 -0.87
CA ALA A 85 -6.21 32.43 -0.81
C ALA A 85 -4.82 32.58 -0.16
N ARG A 86 -4.55 31.81 0.91
CA ARG A 86 -3.26 31.87 1.64
C ARG A 86 -2.10 31.23 0.88
N ILE A 87 -2.31 30.06 0.24
CA ILE A 87 -1.21 29.38 -0.49
C ILE A 87 -0.85 30.08 -1.79
N LYS A 88 -1.71 30.99 -2.29
CA LYS A 88 -1.47 31.79 -3.52
C LYS A 88 -1.14 33.25 -3.23
N ASN A 89 -0.99 33.62 -1.97
CA ASN A 89 -0.72 34.99 -1.60
C ASN A 89 0.73 35.38 -1.91
N ASP A 90 0.93 36.54 -2.53
CA ASP A 90 2.26 37.06 -2.83
C ASP A 90 2.87 37.82 -1.62
N ASP A 91 2.05 38.20 -0.64
CA ASP A 91 2.49 38.85 0.60
C ASP A 91 3.00 37.78 1.58
N ASP A 92 4.27 37.87 1.92
CA ASP A 92 4.97 36.92 2.79
C ASP A 92 4.36 36.82 4.19
N ASP A 93 3.74 37.88 4.70
CA ASP A 93 3.07 37.90 6.00
C ASP A 93 1.71 37.17 5.98
N LEU A 94 1.13 37.02 4.81
CA LEU A 94 -0.16 36.37 4.60
C LEU A 94 -0.05 35.00 3.97
N ARG A 95 1.06 34.70 3.34
CA ARG A 95 1.29 33.43 2.64
C ARG A 95 1.43 32.25 3.60
N MET A 96 0.84 31.11 3.20
CA MET A 96 0.99 29.82 3.90
C MET A 96 1.53 28.75 2.94
N PRO A 97 2.46 27.89 3.37
CA PRO A 97 3.22 28.00 4.64
C PRO A 97 4.06 29.27 4.69
N PRO A 98 4.38 29.78 5.91
CA PRO A 98 5.26 30.93 6.04
C PRO A 98 6.62 30.68 5.37
N PRO A 99 7.18 31.62 4.62
CA PRO A 99 8.45 31.44 3.88
C PRO A 99 9.63 31.03 4.78
N THR A 100 9.59 31.40 6.05
CA THR A 100 10.60 31.03 7.05
C THR A 100 10.74 29.53 7.25
N LEU A 101 9.69 28.75 6.99
CA LEU A 101 9.69 27.27 7.10
C LEU A 101 10.36 26.59 5.90
N LYS A 102 10.58 27.29 4.78
CA LYS A 102 11.15 26.72 3.54
C LYS A 102 10.40 25.48 3.07
N LYS A 103 9.06 25.51 3.18
CA LYS A 103 8.14 24.43 2.77
C LYS A 103 7.18 24.89 1.68
N ASP A 104 7.72 25.56 0.64
CA ASP A 104 6.90 26.07 -0.44
C ASP A 104 6.17 24.95 -1.18
N LEU A 105 4.93 25.23 -1.59
CA LEU A 105 4.14 24.35 -2.44
C LEU A 105 4.54 24.56 -3.90
N THR A 106 4.60 23.47 -4.65
CA THR A 106 4.75 23.52 -6.10
C THR A 106 3.43 23.94 -6.76
N ASP A 107 3.51 24.52 -7.96
CA ASP A 107 2.30 24.86 -8.76
C ASP A 107 1.38 23.65 -8.98
N GLN A 108 1.95 22.46 -9.09
CA GLN A 108 1.18 21.24 -9.25
C GLN A 108 0.38 20.91 -7.96
N GLN A 109 0.99 21.07 -6.79
CA GLN A 109 0.33 20.85 -5.50
C GLN A 109 -0.78 21.90 -5.26
N ILE A 110 -0.52 23.17 -5.62
CA ILE A 110 -1.53 24.23 -5.53
C ILE A 110 -2.74 23.90 -6.41
N ARG A 111 -2.51 23.56 -7.69
CA ARG A 111 -3.60 23.15 -8.59
C ARG A 111 -4.36 21.93 -8.12
N LEU A 112 -3.68 21.00 -7.46
CA LEU A 112 -4.30 19.78 -6.93
C LEU A 112 -5.21 20.10 -5.73
N LEU A 113 -4.77 20.97 -4.83
CA LEU A 113 -5.59 21.48 -3.71
C LEU A 113 -6.80 22.28 -4.22
N GLU A 114 -6.64 23.16 -5.20
CA GLU A 114 -7.75 23.89 -5.83
C GLU A 114 -8.79 22.95 -6.44
N ARG A 115 -8.30 21.93 -7.17
CA ARG A 115 -9.16 20.93 -7.79
C ARG A 115 -9.90 20.11 -6.73
N TRP A 116 -9.22 19.66 -5.68
CA TRP A 116 -9.85 18.95 -4.58
C TRP A 116 -10.96 19.76 -3.91
N VAL A 117 -10.68 21.03 -3.61
CA VAL A 117 -11.69 21.92 -3.05
C VAL A 117 -12.87 22.10 -4.00
N SER A 118 -12.62 22.27 -5.31
CA SER A 118 -13.68 22.43 -6.31
C SER A 118 -14.52 21.17 -6.51
N GLU A 119 -13.96 19.98 -6.28
CA GLU A 119 -14.65 18.68 -6.33
C GLU A 119 -15.41 18.35 -5.04
N GLY A 120 -15.41 19.23 -4.02
CA GLY A 120 -16.18 19.07 -2.79
C GLY A 120 -15.37 18.90 -1.53
N ALA A 121 -14.04 18.87 -1.61
CA ALA A 121 -13.11 18.72 -0.47
C ALA A 121 -13.47 17.51 0.41
N GLU A 122 -13.80 16.37 -0.21
CA GLU A 122 -14.12 15.16 0.53
C GLU A 122 -12.90 14.66 1.29
N TYR A 123 -13.07 14.41 2.58
CA TYR A 123 -12.07 13.80 3.45
C TYR A 123 -12.32 12.30 3.52
N GLU A 124 -11.26 11.52 3.41
CA GLU A 124 -11.31 10.08 3.57
C GLU A 124 -10.71 9.67 4.92
N GLU A 125 -11.25 8.64 5.55
CA GLU A 125 -10.58 7.97 6.66
C GLU A 125 -9.23 7.42 6.17
N HIS A 126 -8.26 7.35 7.08
CA HIS A 126 -6.96 6.76 6.71
C HIS A 126 -7.16 5.32 6.26
N TRP A 127 -6.61 4.97 5.11
CA TRP A 127 -6.80 3.67 4.45
C TRP A 127 -6.58 2.45 5.37
N ALA A 128 -5.69 2.57 6.37
CA ALA A 128 -5.42 1.49 7.32
C ALA A 128 -6.60 1.16 8.25
N PHE A 129 -7.57 2.08 8.39
CA PHE A 129 -8.78 1.90 9.21
C PHE A 129 -10.03 1.65 8.37
N THR A 130 -9.91 1.77 7.04
CA THR A 130 -11.01 1.49 6.11
C THR A 130 -11.02 0.02 5.73
N ALA A 131 -12.19 -0.63 5.84
CA ALA A 131 -12.32 -2.03 5.45
C ALA A 131 -11.98 -2.21 3.95
N PRO A 132 -11.14 -3.19 3.59
CA PRO A 132 -10.78 -3.42 2.19
C PRO A 132 -12.01 -3.75 1.34
N ILE A 133 -12.16 -3.05 0.23
CA ILE A 133 -13.20 -3.35 -0.78
C ILE A 133 -12.55 -4.21 -1.86
N ARG A 134 -13.22 -5.32 -2.21
CA ARG A 134 -12.73 -6.18 -3.29
C ARG A 134 -12.86 -5.46 -4.64
N PRO A 135 -11.74 -5.15 -5.32
CA PRO A 135 -11.79 -4.45 -6.59
C PRO A 135 -12.34 -5.36 -7.70
N GLN A 136 -12.84 -4.74 -8.77
CA GLN A 136 -13.18 -5.50 -9.99
C GLN A 136 -11.89 -6.04 -10.61
N ILE A 137 -11.90 -7.35 -10.89
CA ILE A 137 -10.77 -8.01 -11.53
C ILE A 137 -10.71 -7.56 -12.99
N PRO A 138 -9.56 -7.04 -13.47
CA PRO A 138 -9.42 -6.66 -14.86
C PRO A 138 -9.76 -7.82 -15.79
N LEU A 139 -10.46 -7.51 -16.89
CA LEU A 139 -10.76 -8.52 -17.91
C LEU A 139 -9.45 -9.05 -18.47
N ALA A 140 -9.40 -10.37 -18.69
CA ALA A 140 -8.27 -10.96 -19.40
C ALA A 140 -8.25 -10.40 -20.82
N ASP A 141 -7.22 -9.66 -21.17
CA ASP A 141 -6.93 -9.38 -22.57
C ASP A 141 -6.54 -10.69 -23.25
N LYS A 142 -6.60 -10.73 -24.60
CA LYS A 142 -6.34 -11.94 -25.41
C LYS A 142 -4.98 -12.60 -25.18
N ALA A 143 -4.04 -11.88 -24.58
CA ALA A 143 -2.80 -12.45 -24.09
C ALA A 143 -3.05 -13.17 -22.76
N GLN A 144 -3.06 -14.50 -22.79
CA GLN A 144 -3.23 -15.39 -21.62
C GLN A 144 -1.98 -15.37 -20.69
N TRP A 145 -1.51 -14.17 -20.31
CA TRP A 145 -0.44 -14.10 -19.34
C TRP A 145 -1.02 -14.13 -17.91
N GLY A 146 -0.42 -14.99 -17.10
CA GLY A 146 -0.80 -15.13 -15.70
C GLY A 146 -1.91 -16.16 -15.44
N ASN A 147 -1.85 -16.76 -14.26
CA ASN A 147 -2.74 -17.85 -13.86
C ASN A 147 -3.72 -17.44 -12.75
N ASN A 148 -3.58 -16.24 -12.18
CA ASN A 148 -4.37 -15.79 -11.05
C ASN A 148 -4.81 -14.32 -11.18
N HIS A 149 -5.58 -13.85 -10.20
CA HIS A 149 -6.11 -12.49 -10.22
C HIS A 149 -5.03 -11.41 -10.03
N VAL A 150 -3.98 -11.70 -9.25
CA VAL A 150 -2.86 -10.77 -9.04
C VAL A 150 -2.14 -10.52 -10.36
N ASP A 151 -1.92 -11.56 -11.15
CA ASP A 151 -1.31 -11.44 -12.48
C ASP A 151 -2.10 -10.49 -13.38
N ARG A 152 -3.45 -10.51 -13.32
CA ARG A 152 -4.30 -9.63 -14.12
C ARG A 152 -4.09 -8.15 -13.75
N PHE A 153 -4.02 -7.83 -12.47
CA PHE A 153 -3.73 -6.46 -12.02
C PHE A 153 -2.32 -6.03 -12.42
N THR A 154 -1.36 -6.93 -12.25
CA THR A 154 0.04 -6.68 -12.63
C THR A 154 0.16 -6.43 -14.13
N TYR A 155 -0.46 -7.28 -14.96
CA TYR A 155 -0.45 -7.14 -16.41
C TYR A 155 -1.11 -5.84 -16.86
N GLN A 156 -2.28 -5.51 -16.31
CA GLN A 156 -2.93 -4.23 -16.59
C GLN A 156 -1.99 -3.05 -16.30
N LYS A 157 -1.31 -3.08 -15.15
CA LYS A 157 -0.36 -2.02 -14.78
C LYS A 157 0.84 -1.95 -15.72
N MET A 158 1.40 -3.09 -16.12
CA MET A 158 2.48 -3.17 -17.11
C MET A 158 2.05 -2.55 -18.43
N ARG A 159 0.87 -2.92 -18.94
CA ARG A 159 0.32 -2.37 -20.19
C ARG A 159 0.17 -0.85 -20.17
N LEU A 160 -0.29 -0.28 -19.05
CA LEU A 160 -0.39 1.19 -18.90
C LEU A 160 0.97 1.89 -19.02
N HIS A 161 2.07 1.19 -18.75
CA HIS A 161 3.42 1.70 -18.87
C HIS A 161 4.14 1.23 -20.15
N GLY A 162 3.43 0.58 -21.09
CA GLY A 162 4.02 0.05 -22.32
C GLY A 162 4.99 -1.12 -22.10
N LEU A 163 4.86 -1.82 -20.97
CA LEU A 163 5.70 -2.97 -20.61
C LEU A 163 4.99 -4.28 -20.97
N GLU A 164 5.78 -5.27 -21.36
CA GLU A 164 5.33 -6.64 -21.58
C GLU A 164 6.03 -7.59 -20.61
N PRO A 165 5.37 -8.69 -20.20
CA PRO A 165 5.99 -9.71 -19.38
C PRO A 165 7.19 -10.36 -20.09
N ASN A 166 8.23 -10.64 -19.32
CA ASN A 166 9.33 -11.46 -19.80
C ASN A 166 8.91 -12.93 -19.99
N GLN A 167 9.68 -13.67 -20.75
CA GLN A 167 9.55 -15.12 -20.83
C GLN A 167 9.79 -15.78 -19.47
N SER A 168 9.18 -16.94 -19.24
CA SER A 168 9.45 -17.74 -18.05
C SER A 168 10.93 -18.03 -17.93
N ALA A 169 11.45 -17.96 -16.70
CA ALA A 169 12.82 -18.35 -16.43
C ALA A 169 13.00 -19.88 -16.58
N ASP A 170 14.24 -20.31 -16.84
CA ASP A 170 14.59 -21.72 -16.87
C ASP A 170 14.36 -22.41 -15.51
N LYS A 171 14.17 -23.71 -15.50
CA LYS A 171 13.86 -24.50 -14.30
C LYS A 171 14.91 -24.33 -13.20
N GLU A 172 16.19 -24.25 -13.55
CA GLU A 172 17.30 -24.03 -12.61
C GLU A 172 17.16 -22.70 -11.88
N ILE A 173 16.78 -21.66 -12.60
CA ILE A 173 16.55 -20.33 -12.02
C ILE A 173 15.27 -20.34 -11.16
N LEU A 174 14.22 -21.02 -11.62
CA LEU A 174 12.94 -21.11 -10.89
C LEU A 174 13.13 -21.81 -9.55
N ILE A 175 13.74 -23.01 -9.53
CA ILE A 175 13.95 -23.74 -8.27
C ILE A 175 14.84 -22.95 -7.31
N ARG A 176 15.91 -22.32 -7.80
CA ARG A 176 16.79 -21.51 -6.98
C ARG A 176 16.04 -20.34 -6.32
N ARG A 177 15.27 -19.56 -7.10
CA ARG A 177 14.49 -18.44 -6.60
C ARG A 177 13.48 -18.90 -5.57
N LEU A 178 12.70 -19.91 -5.92
CA LEU A 178 11.60 -20.38 -5.09
C LEU A 178 12.09 -20.94 -3.75
N THR A 179 13.19 -21.73 -3.78
CA THR A 179 13.76 -22.29 -2.55
C THR A 179 14.32 -21.20 -1.64
N LEU A 180 15.03 -20.22 -2.19
CA LEU A 180 15.53 -19.07 -1.41
C LEU A 180 14.39 -18.22 -0.84
N ASP A 181 13.35 -17.97 -1.60
CA ASP A 181 12.20 -17.15 -1.15
C ASP A 181 11.41 -17.85 -0.03
N LEU A 182 11.13 -19.15 -0.18
CA LEU A 182 10.27 -19.89 0.73
C LEU A 182 11.01 -20.50 1.93
N THR A 183 12.29 -20.84 1.80
CA THR A 183 13.06 -21.53 2.85
C THR A 183 14.32 -20.80 3.31
N GLY A 184 14.73 -19.74 2.61
CA GLY A 184 15.92 -18.96 2.94
C GLY A 184 17.25 -19.63 2.59
N ILE A 185 17.25 -20.86 2.08
CA ILE A 185 18.45 -21.63 1.74
C ILE A 185 18.42 -22.07 0.26
N PRO A 186 19.57 -22.24 -0.40
CA PRO A 186 19.59 -22.75 -1.78
C PRO A 186 19.15 -24.22 -1.85
N PRO A 187 18.62 -24.66 -3.01
CA PRO A 187 18.33 -26.08 -3.22
C PRO A 187 19.60 -26.92 -3.26
N THR A 188 19.46 -28.18 -2.87
CA THR A 188 20.54 -29.21 -3.08
C THR A 188 20.63 -29.63 -4.55
N THR A 189 21.73 -30.23 -4.94
CA THR A 189 21.90 -30.78 -6.31
C THR A 189 20.83 -31.81 -6.64
N ASP A 190 20.52 -32.70 -5.70
CA ASP A 190 19.51 -33.76 -5.90
C ASP A 190 18.10 -33.15 -6.10
N GLU A 191 17.77 -32.06 -5.41
CA GLU A 191 16.50 -31.34 -5.60
C GLU A 191 16.43 -30.65 -6.95
N ILE A 192 17.55 -30.09 -7.42
CA ILE A 192 17.64 -29.49 -8.77
C ILE A 192 17.43 -30.59 -9.81
N ASP A 193 18.18 -31.69 -9.74
CA ASP A 193 18.07 -32.78 -10.70
C ASP A 193 16.66 -33.38 -10.73
N SER A 194 16.08 -33.61 -9.57
CA SER A 194 14.69 -34.09 -9.45
C SER A 194 13.67 -33.16 -10.14
N PHE A 195 13.81 -31.85 -9.95
CA PHE A 195 12.91 -30.87 -10.57
C PHE A 195 13.13 -30.76 -12.08
N LEU A 196 14.37 -30.86 -12.55
CA LEU A 196 14.71 -30.84 -13.98
C LEU A 196 14.12 -32.07 -14.72
N LEU A 197 14.16 -33.20 -14.06
CA LEU A 197 13.63 -34.48 -14.60
C LEU A 197 12.08 -34.54 -14.59
N ASP A 198 11.41 -33.80 -13.72
CA ASP A 198 9.93 -33.79 -13.69
C ASP A 198 9.38 -33.01 -14.89
N GLN A 199 8.90 -33.74 -15.90
CA GLN A 199 8.28 -33.18 -17.10
C GLN A 199 6.75 -33.05 -17.00
N THR A 200 6.18 -33.24 -15.80
CA THR A 200 4.72 -33.12 -15.63
C THR A 200 4.28 -31.65 -15.71
N PRO A 201 3.07 -31.37 -16.21
CA PRO A 201 2.56 -29.99 -16.31
C PRO A 201 2.48 -29.26 -14.97
N ASN A 202 2.40 -29.98 -13.86
CA ASN A 202 2.29 -29.46 -12.51
C ASN A 202 3.60 -29.53 -11.72
N ALA A 203 4.76 -29.76 -12.37
CA ALA A 203 6.05 -29.84 -11.71
C ALA A 203 6.35 -28.62 -10.82
N TYR A 204 6.06 -27.43 -11.31
CA TYR A 204 6.25 -26.18 -10.55
C TYR A 204 5.34 -26.12 -9.31
N ALA A 205 4.05 -26.46 -9.45
CA ALA A 205 3.13 -26.47 -8.31
C ALA A 205 3.55 -27.47 -7.24
N LYS A 206 3.96 -28.68 -7.63
CA LYS A 206 4.50 -29.69 -6.70
C LYS A 206 5.74 -29.18 -5.96
N LEU A 207 6.61 -28.44 -6.63
CA LEU A 207 7.78 -27.84 -6.00
C LEU A 207 7.36 -26.81 -4.96
N VAL A 208 6.39 -25.95 -5.28
CA VAL A 208 5.83 -24.95 -4.34
C VAL A 208 5.24 -25.65 -3.11
N ASP A 209 4.37 -26.64 -3.31
CA ASP A 209 3.72 -27.36 -2.23
C ASP A 209 4.75 -28.02 -1.30
N ARG A 210 5.75 -28.69 -1.85
CA ARG A 210 6.85 -29.31 -1.08
C ARG A 210 7.61 -28.29 -0.23
N LEU A 211 7.88 -27.10 -0.78
CA LEU A 211 8.63 -26.07 -0.06
C LEU A 211 7.77 -25.41 1.03
N LEU A 212 6.48 -25.25 0.81
CA LEU A 212 5.53 -24.75 1.82
C LEU A 212 5.34 -25.74 2.99
N GLU A 213 5.47 -27.05 2.74
CA GLU A 213 5.41 -28.08 3.77
C GLU A 213 6.74 -28.23 4.55
N SER A 214 7.81 -27.61 4.07
CA SER A 214 9.10 -27.67 4.75
C SER A 214 9.07 -26.89 6.07
N PRO A 215 9.61 -27.44 7.18
CA PRO A 215 9.76 -26.70 8.43
C PRO A 215 10.61 -25.42 8.28
N ARG A 216 11.46 -25.35 7.25
CA ARG A 216 12.25 -24.17 6.91
C ARG A 216 11.39 -22.99 6.43
N TYR A 217 10.18 -23.26 5.94
CA TYR A 217 9.25 -22.19 5.57
C TYR A 217 8.93 -21.30 6.77
N GLY A 218 8.55 -21.87 7.90
CA GLY A 218 8.29 -21.09 9.11
C GLY A 218 9.53 -20.35 9.62
N GLU A 219 10.72 -20.98 9.56
CA GLU A 219 11.97 -20.31 9.92
C GLU A 219 12.20 -19.07 9.05
N ARG A 220 12.00 -19.18 7.74
CA ARG A 220 12.18 -18.07 6.79
C ARG A 220 11.15 -16.95 6.99
N MET A 221 9.88 -17.31 7.14
CA MET A 221 8.79 -16.32 7.31
C MET A 221 8.85 -15.61 8.67
N ALA A 222 9.37 -16.27 9.70
CA ALA A 222 9.51 -15.69 11.02
C ALA A 222 10.56 -14.57 11.10
N VAL A 223 11.53 -14.51 10.18
CA VAL A 223 12.62 -13.51 10.22
C VAL A 223 12.06 -12.08 10.19
N ASP A 224 11.23 -11.77 9.21
CA ASP A 224 10.67 -10.43 9.05
C ASP A 224 9.76 -10.03 10.22
N TRP A 225 9.05 -11.02 10.80
CA TRP A 225 8.22 -10.79 11.98
C TRP A 225 9.06 -10.56 13.23
N MET A 226 10.14 -11.32 13.41
CA MET A 226 11.06 -11.14 14.53
C MET A 226 11.75 -9.78 14.49
N ASP A 227 12.15 -9.32 13.32
CA ASP A 227 12.71 -7.98 13.13
C ASP A 227 11.68 -6.88 13.50
N ALA A 228 10.45 -6.99 13.00
CA ALA A 228 9.37 -6.06 13.32
C ALA A 228 9.03 -6.06 14.82
N ALA A 229 9.10 -7.22 15.47
CA ALA A 229 8.86 -7.41 16.90
C ALA A 229 10.06 -7.04 17.78
N ARG A 230 11.19 -6.66 17.18
CA ARG A 230 12.45 -6.35 17.89
C ARG A 230 12.93 -7.53 18.77
N TYR A 231 12.89 -8.76 18.22
CA TYR A 231 13.34 -9.94 18.91
C TYR A 231 14.82 -9.87 19.25
N GLY A 232 15.19 -10.31 20.46
CA GLY A 232 16.57 -10.47 20.90
C GLY A 232 16.67 -11.45 22.06
N ASP A 233 17.73 -12.25 22.07
CA ASP A 233 18.08 -13.15 23.17
C ASP A 233 18.92 -12.45 24.24
N SER A 234 19.01 -11.11 24.19
CA SER A 234 19.68 -10.27 25.15
C SER A 234 18.84 -9.04 25.53
N SER A 235 19.23 -8.32 26.57
CA SER A 235 18.51 -7.14 27.06
C SER A 235 18.77 -5.87 26.25
N VAL A 236 19.68 -5.90 25.28
CA VAL A 236 20.01 -4.87 24.28
C VAL A 236 20.60 -3.58 24.88
N PHE A 237 20.12 -3.12 26.03
CA PHE A 237 20.55 -1.88 26.69
C PHE A 237 21.34 -2.12 27.98
N HIS A 238 22.20 -1.18 28.35
CA HIS A 238 23.07 -1.19 29.53
C HIS A 238 24.01 -2.41 29.57
N ALA A 239 23.79 -3.33 30.50
CA ALA A 239 24.65 -4.48 30.71
C ALA A 239 24.47 -5.62 29.70
N ASP A 240 23.56 -5.52 28.78
CA ASP A 240 23.24 -6.49 27.73
C ASP A 240 23.30 -7.95 28.19
N GLY A 241 22.62 -8.26 29.29
CA GLY A 241 22.55 -9.61 29.85
C GLY A 241 21.71 -10.56 29.02
N PRO A 242 21.96 -11.87 29.09
CA PRO A 242 21.18 -12.88 28.36
C PRO A 242 19.71 -12.87 28.79
N ARG A 243 18.83 -13.17 27.86
CA ARG A 243 17.38 -13.22 28.07
C ARG A 243 16.78 -14.42 27.32
N ASP A 244 15.98 -15.22 28.01
CA ASP A 244 15.33 -16.39 27.41
C ASP A 244 14.06 -15.99 26.65
N MET A 245 14.20 -15.80 25.35
CA MET A 245 13.08 -15.50 24.43
C MET A 245 12.87 -16.57 23.35
N TRP A 246 13.70 -17.59 23.33
CA TRP A 246 13.68 -18.65 22.33
C TRP A 246 12.31 -19.37 22.22
N ALA A 247 11.59 -19.52 23.32
CA ALA A 247 10.28 -20.21 23.32
C ALA A 247 9.25 -19.44 22.48
N TRP A 248 9.24 -18.11 22.56
CA TRP A 248 8.39 -17.26 21.73
C TRP A 248 8.83 -17.32 20.24
N ARG A 249 10.12 -17.25 19.96
CA ARG A 249 10.65 -17.44 18.60
C ARG A 249 10.14 -18.73 17.98
N ASP A 250 10.28 -19.84 18.70
CA ASP A 250 9.87 -21.16 18.22
C ASP A 250 8.34 -21.24 18.04
N TRP A 251 7.57 -20.54 18.90
CA TRP A 251 6.12 -20.41 18.72
C TRP A 251 5.78 -19.66 17.42
N VAL A 252 6.48 -18.57 17.11
CA VAL A 252 6.30 -17.82 15.84
C VAL A 252 6.58 -18.73 14.65
N ILE A 253 7.70 -19.45 14.63
CA ILE A 253 8.07 -20.40 13.57
C ILE A 253 6.97 -21.45 13.38
N ARG A 254 6.51 -22.07 14.46
CA ARG A 254 5.42 -23.07 14.39
C ARG A 254 4.12 -22.45 13.87
N SER A 255 3.80 -21.24 14.27
CA SER A 255 2.59 -20.53 13.82
C SER A 255 2.57 -20.30 12.31
N PHE A 256 3.71 -19.93 11.70
CA PHE A 256 3.85 -19.83 10.24
C PHE A 256 3.73 -21.21 9.57
N ASN A 257 4.39 -22.24 10.09
CA ASN A 257 4.29 -23.59 9.53
C ASN A 257 2.88 -24.20 9.63
N GLN A 258 2.10 -23.80 10.63
CA GLN A 258 0.71 -24.21 10.81
C GLN A 258 -0.28 -23.33 10.03
N ASN A 259 0.21 -22.33 9.32
CA ASN A 259 -0.62 -21.32 8.66
C ASN A 259 -1.70 -20.75 9.60
N LYS A 260 -1.30 -20.42 10.85
CA LYS A 260 -2.20 -19.84 11.85
C LYS A 260 -2.86 -18.58 11.31
N SER A 261 -4.17 -18.39 11.57
CA SER A 261 -4.86 -17.19 11.11
C SER A 261 -4.20 -15.93 11.70
N TYR A 262 -4.10 -14.86 10.92
CA TYR A 262 -3.54 -13.58 11.40
C TYR A 262 -4.28 -13.05 12.63
N LYS A 263 -5.58 -13.27 12.70
CA LYS A 263 -6.41 -12.89 13.85
C LYS A 263 -5.95 -13.62 15.12
N ASP A 264 -5.83 -14.95 15.07
CA ASP A 264 -5.46 -15.75 16.24
C ASP A 264 -3.99 -15.52 16.62
N PHE A 265 -3.12 -15.41 15.62
CA PHE A 265 -1.72 -15.04 15.79
C PHE A 265 -1.56 -13.71 16.53
N THR A 266 -2.36 -12.70 16.19
CA THR A 266 -2.32 -11.38 16.84
C THR A 266 -2.90 -11.43 18.25
N ILE A 267 -4.07 -12.06 18.42
CA ILE A 267 -4.72 -12.15 19.73
C ILE A 267 -3.83 -12.90 20.73
N GLU A 268 -3.27 -14.03 20.34
CA GLU A 268 -2.42 -14.83 21.23
C GLU A 268 -1.13 -14.10 21.62
N GLN A 269 -0.54 -13.30 20.73
CA GLN A 269 0.63 -12.50 21.08
C GLN A 269 0.34 -11.32 22.01
N LEU A 270 -0.78 -10.63 21.81
CA LEU A 270 -1.12 -9.45 22.61
C LEU A 270 -1.78 -9.78 23.95
N ALA A 271 -2.55 -10.86 23.99
CA ALA A 271 -3.43 -11.20 25.10
C ALA A 271 -3.51 -12.72 25.36
N GLY A 272 -2.50 -13.48 24.98
CA GLY A 272 -2.50 -14.94 25.15
C GLY A 272 -2.67 -15.39 26.60
N ASP A 273 -2.08 -14.66 27.54
CA ASP A 273 -2.18 -14.86 28.98
C ASP A 273 -3.55 -14.47 29.58
N LEU A 274 -4.34 -13.67 28.85
CA LEU A 274 -5.68 -13.24 29.26
C LEU A 274 -6.80 -14.14 28.69
N ILE A 275 -6.46 -15.11 27.85
CA ILE A 275 -7.44 -16.06 27.31
C ILE A 275 -7.93 -16.99 28.43
N PRO A 276 -9.24 -17.15 28.61
CA PRO A 276 -9.77 -18.09 29.63
C PRO A 276 -9.23 -19.51 29.40
N ASN A 277 -8.64 -20.13 30.43
CA ASN A 277 -7.99 -21.43 30.37
C ASN A 277 -6.87 -21.52 29.32
N ALA A 278 -6.08 -20.47 29.21
CA ALA A 278 -4.97 -20.37 28.24
C ALA A 278 -4.07 -21.62 28.28
N THR A 279 -3.75 -22.12 27.11
CA THR A 279 -2.76 -23.18 26.94
C THR A 279 -1.34 -22.67 27.18
N VAL A 280 -0.37 -23.55 27.39
CA VAL A 280 1.03 -23.17 27.51
C VAL A 280 1.51 -22.43 26.25
N ASP A 281 1.09 -22.86 25.07
CA ASP A 281 1.43 -22.20 23.79
C ASP A 281 0.89 -20.76 23.73
N GLN A 282 -0.31 -20.51 24.22
CA GLN A 282 -0.89 -19.16 24.30
C GLN A 282 -0.17 -18.28 25.33
N LEU A 283 0.24 -18.84 26.45
CA LEU A 283 1.10 -18.13 27.40
C LEU A 283 2.47 -17.79 26.80
N VAL A 284 3.07 -18.72 26.06
CA VAL A 284 4.34 -18.46 25.34
C VAL A 284 4.17 -17.38 24.28
N ALA A 285 3.04 -17.37 23.57
CA ALA A 285 2.75 -16.35 22.56
C ALA A 285 2.79 -14.93 23.14
N SER A 286 2.25 -14.71 24.36
CA SER A 286 2.26 -13.41 25.03
C SER A 286 3.67 -12.89 25.38
N GLY A 287 4.69 -13.74 25.22
CA GLY A 287 6.09 -13.34 25.26
C GLY A 287 6.44 -12.21 24.28
N PHE A 288 5.63 -12.02 23.23
CA PHE A 288 5.71 -10.86 22.34
C PHE A 288 5.81 -9.54 23.10
N ASN A 289 5.04 -9.36 24.16
CA ASN A 289 5.01 -8.14 24.98
C ASN A 289 6.33 -7.89 25.74
N ARG A 290 7.28 -8.82 25.71
CA ARG A 290 8.62 -8.70 26.31
C ARG A 290 9.70 -8.27 25.32
N ASN A 291 9.39 -8.15 24.03
CA ASN A 291 10.34 -7.80 22.97
C ASN A 291 10.62 -6.28 22.88
N HIS A 292 10.21 -5.50 23.86
CA HIS A 292 10.57 -4.08 23.90
C HIS A 292 11.94 -3.89 24.56
N GLY A 293 12.73 -3.03 24.01
CA GLY A 293 14.01 -2.62 24.57
C GLY A 293 13.85 -1.43 25.50
#